data_5490da8d8c87447dfa633bb55068f347
#
_entry.id   5490da8d8c87447dfa633bb55068f347
#
_cell.length_a   1.000
_cell.length_b   1.000
_cell.length_c   1.000
_cell.angle_alpha   90.00
_cell.angle_beta   90.00
_cell.angle_gamma   90.00
#
_symmetry.space_group_name_H-M   'P 1'
#
loop_
_entity.id
_entity.type
_entity.pdbx_description
1 polymer ?
#
loop_
_entity_poly.entity_id
_entity_poly.type
_entity_poly.pdbx_seq_one_letter_code
_entity_poly.pdbx_strand_id
1 'polypeptide(L)'
;SSAASDVYKRQFVFTPNGDLRTLPKGASALDFAFDIHSQLGANCLGCKVNGKIIPLSHRLKSGDQVEVISSEKQKPKKSWLNFVVTAKAKNKIKSSLKDEKKMIANNGRETLQRKLKHLKLSFNEQIITELINYFKYKTSLDLFYDVGIGVLNNTMIKDFAKNRNSWYLFLKNKIYKRPSVKTEVQDETKYNT
;
A
#
# COMPACT_ATOMS: atom_id res chain seq x y z
N SER A 1 21.07 2.60 28.65
CA SER A 1 21.09 1.12 28.84
C SER A 1 19.74 0.51 29.26
N SER A 2 18.67 1.29 29.48
CA SER A 2 17.37 0.77 29.91
C SER A 2 16.48 0.26 28.75
N ALA A 3 16.64 0.80 27.54
CA ALA A 3 15.82 0.42 26.39
C ALA A 3 16.08 -1.01 25.87
N ALA A 4 17.29 -1.52 25.98
CA ALA A 4 17.63 -2.88 25.56
C ALA A 4 17.08 -3.97 26.51
N SER A 5 16.87 -3.65 27.80
CA SER A 5 16.34 -4.61 28.76
C SER A 5 14.81 -4.79 28.67
N ASP A 6 14.10 -3.81 28.12
CA ASP A 6 12.64 -3.88 28.00
C ASP A 6 12.16 -4.75 26.82
N VAL A 7 13.03 -4.97 25.82
CA VAL A 7 12.71 -5.83 24.64
C VAL A 7 12.51 -7.31 25.03
N TYR A 8 13.10 -7.74 26.16
CA TYR A 8 13.01 -9.13 26.61
C TYR A 8 12.00 -9.37 27.71
N LYS A 9 11.35 -8.30 28.21
CA LYS A 9 10.31 -8.47 29.24
C LYS A 9 9.05 -9.00 28.61
N ARG A 10 8.58 -10.11 29.11
CA ARG A 10 7.33 -10.74 28.70
C ARG A 10 6.26 -10.56 29.76
N GLN A 11 5.01 -10.59 29.33
CA GLN A 11 3.84 -10.60 30.21
C GLN A 11 2.95 -11.78 29.86
N PHE A 12 2.22 -12.25 30.87
CA PHE A 12 1.37 -13.42 30.78
C PHE A 12 -0.08 -12.98 30.86
N VAL A 13 -0.85 -13.28 29.82
CA VAL A 13 -2.28 -12.98 29.76
C VAL A 13 -3.06 -14.27 29.49
N PHE A 14 -4.32 -14.27 29.85
CA PHE A 14 -5.16 -15.46 29.81
C PHE A 14 -6.32 -15.29 28.83
N THR A 15 -6.66 -16.38 28.14
CA THR A 15 -7.93 -16.50 27.43
C THR A 15 -9.09 -16.70 28.43
N PRO A 16 -10.35 -16.52 28.03
CA PRO A 16 -11.50 -16.81 28.90
C PRO A 16 -11.54 -18.27 29.38
N ASN A 17 -10.97 -19.21 28.61
CA ASN A 17 -10.86 -20.62 28.98
C ASN A 17 -9.69 -20.92 29.91
N GLY A 18 -8.88 -19.92 30.26
CA GLY A 18 -7.74 -20.08 31.15
C GLY A 18 -6.42 -20.45 30.45
N ASP A 19 -6.38 -20.44 29.11
CA ASP A 19 -5.14 -20.70 28.38
C ASP A 19 -4.16 -19.53 28.52
N LEU A 20 -2.93 -19.84 28.88
CA LEU A 20 -1.88 -18.87 29.05
C LEU A 20 -1.29 -18.43 27.70
N ARG A 21 -1.17 -17.13 27.51
CA ARG A 21 -0.47 -16.52 26.36
C ARG A 21 0.66 -15.63 26.85
N THR A 22 1.78 -15.73 26.17
CA THR A 22 2.98 -14.92 26.47
C THR A 22 3.19 -13.87 25.41
N LEU A 23 3.14 -12.61 25.81
CA LEU A 23 3.29 -11.46 24.93
C LEU A 23 4.45 -10.56 25.39
N PRO A 24 5.04 -9.74 24.50
CA PRO A 24 5.96 -8.69 24.91
C PRO A 24 5.27 -7.72 25.87
N LYS A 25 6.03 -7.19 26.81
CA LYS A 25 5.54 -6.11 27.68
C LYS A 25 5.07 -4.92 26.84
N GLY A 26 3.92 -4.37 27.17
CA GLY A 26 3.30 -3.28 26.43
C GLY A 26 2.49 -3.71 25.20
N ALA A 27 2.30 -5.02 24.98
CA ALA A 27 1.42 -5.52 23.94
C ALA A 27 0.00 -4.99 24.10
N SER A 28 -0.64 -4.67 22.97
CA SER A 28 -2.02 -4.21 22.94
C SER A 28 -3.01 -5.38 22.94
N ALA A 29 -4.28 -5.06 23.21
CA ALA A 29 -5.37 -6.04 23.07
C ALA A 29 -5.43 -6.62 21.66
N LEU A 30 -5.11 -5.84 20.63
CA LEU A 30 -5.05 -6.31 19.25
C LEU A 30 -3.87 -7.26 19.01
N ASP A 31 -2.70 -7.03 19.63
CA ASP A 31 -1.57 -7.97 19.57
C ASP A 31 -1.97 -9.35 20.11
N PHE A 32 -2.75 -9.39 21.19
CA PHE A 32 -3.29 -10.62 21.75
C PHE A 32 -4.23 -11.33 20.76
N ALA A 33 -5.13 -10.59 20.11
CA ALA A 33 -6.05 -11.19 19.11
C ALA A 33 -5.29 -11.82 17.95
N PHE A 34 -4.23 -11.17 17.44
CA PHE A 34 -3.34 -11.72 16.41
C PHE A 34 -2.51 -12.90 16.91
N ASP A 35 -2.15 -12.91 18.18
CA ASP A 35 -1.42 -14.04 18.77
C ASP A 35 -2.27 -15.32 18.80
N ILE A 36 -3.56 -15.20 19.12
CA ILE A 36 -4.47 -16.34 19.09
C ILE A 36 -4.63 -16.88 17.67
N HIS A 37 -5.05 -16.05 16.74
CA HIS A 37 -5.22 -16.40 15.33
C HIS A 37 -5.23 -15.16 14.45
N SER A 38 -4.57 -15.25 13.29
CA SER A 38 -4.45 -14.11 12.37
C SER A 38 -5.79 -13.56 11.89
N GLN A 39 -6.76 -14.44 11.61
CA GLN A 39 -8.10 -14.02 11.19
C GLN A 39 -8.87 -13.35 12.33
N LEU A 40 -8.72 -13.85 13.55
CA LEU A 40 -9.34 -13.25 14.72
C LEU A 40 -8.80 -11.82 14.97
N GLY A 41 -7.49 -11.63 14.82
CA GLY A 41 -6.87 -10.33 14.87
C GLY A 41 -7.37 -9.40 13.76
N ALA A 42 -7.42 -9.86 12.51
CA ALA A 42 -7.91 -9.08 11.38
C ALA A 42 -9.38 -8.64 11.54
N ASN A 43 -10.20 -9.48 12.12
CA ASN A 43 -11.63 -9.24 12.32
C ASN A 43 -11.96 -8.64 13.69
N CYS A 44 -10.96 -8.23 14.46
CA CYS A 44 -11.15 -7.75 15.83
C CYS A 44 -11.87 -6.39 15.87
N LEU A 45 -13.04 -6.36 16.49
CA LEU A 45 -13.80 -5.13 16.77
C LEU A 45 -13.36 -4.44 18.06
N GLY A 46 -13.04 -5.26 19.07
CA GLY A 46 -12.67 -4.83 20.41
C GLY A 46 -12.33 -6.02 21.26
N CYS A 47 -11.98 -5.77 22.51
CA CYS A 47 -11.74 -6.82 23.49
C CYS A 47 -12.43 -6.46 24.81
N LYS A 48 -12.70 -7.50 25.62
CA LYS A 48 -13.01 -7.33 27.03
C LYS A 48 -11.79 -7.75 27.83
N VAL A 49 -11.35 -6.91 28.74
CA VAL A 49 -10.30 -7.22 29.70
C VAL A 49 -10.92 -7.27 31.09
N ASN A 50 -10.83 -8.42 31.74
CA ASN A 50 -11.43 -8.66 33.07
C ASN A 50 -12.93 -8.27 33.08
N GLY A 51 -13.64 -8.61 32.00
CA GLY A 51 -15.08 -8.35 31.84
C GLY A 51 -15.45 -6.95 31.37
N LYS A 52 -14.49 -6.03 31.20
CA LYS A 52 -14.74 -4.67 30.72
C LYS A 52 -14.35 -4.51 29.27
N ILE A 53 -15.22 -3.89 28.46
CA ILE A 53 -14.92 -3.54 27.06
C ILE A 53 -13.84 -2.47 27.02
N ILE A 54 -12.79 -2.71 26.24
CA ILE A 54 -11.65 -1.81 26.08
C ILE A 54 -11.33 -1.62 24.58
N PRO A 55 -10.70 -0.51 24.21
CA PRO A 55 -10.26 -0.29 22.82
C PRO A 55 -9.13 -1.25 22.43
N LEU A 56 -8.95 -1.45 21.11
CA LEU A 56 -7.90 -2.32 20.56
C LEU A 56 -6.48 -1.89 20.96
N SER A 57 -6.29 -0.58 21.20
CA SER A 57 -5.01 0.01 21.60
C SER A 57 -4.69 -0.14 23.10
N HIS A 58 -5.61 -0.70 23.87
CA HIS A 58 -5.41 -0.88 25.30
C HIS A 58 -4.16 -1.73 25.59
N ARG A 59 -3.30 -1.27 26.49
CA ARG A 59 -2.10 -1.99 26.90
C ARG A 59 -2.45 -3.04 27.96
N LEU A 60 -2.14 -4.29 27.64
CA LEU A 60 -2.38 -5.41 28.53
C LEU A 60 -1.34 -5.45 29.67
N LYS A 61 -1.73 -6.05 30.77
CA LYS A 61 -0.88 -6.31 31.93
C LYS A 61 -0.86 -7.80 32.24
N SER A 62 0.21 -8.25 32.90
CA SER A 62 0.25 -9.63 33.41
C SER A 62 -0.92 -9.93 34.33
N GLY A 63 -1.57 -11.06 34.10
CA GLY A 63 -2.75 -11.48 34.85
C GLY A 63 -4.09 -11.07 34.22
N ASP A 64 -4.08 -10.25 33.18
CA ASP A 64 -5.31 -9.90 32.47
C ASP A 64 -5.95 -11.12 31.79
N GLN A 65 -7.26 -11.23 31.91
CA GLN A 65 -8.07 -12.17 31.14
C GLN A 65 -8.70 -11.41 29.96
N VAL A 66 -8.41 -11.85 28.74
CA VAL A 66 -8.79 -11.14 27.52
C VAL A 66 -9.72 -11.97 26.66
N GLU A 67 -10.90 -11.43 26.37
CA GLU A 67 -11.88 -11.98 25.43
C GLU A 67 -11.90 -11.11 24.17
N VAL A 68 -11.74 -11.72 22.99
CA VAL A 68 -11.76 -11.01 21.71
C VAL A 68 -13.17 -10.97 21.15
N ILE A 69 -13.61 -9.78 20.74
CA ILE A 69 -14.87 -9.56 20.04
C ILE A 69 -14.55 -9.33 18.57
N SER A 70 -15.09 -10.18 17.69
CA SER A 70 -14.81 -10.14 16.26
C SER A 70 -16.05 -10.00 15.40
N SER A 71 -15.87 -9.52 14.17
CA SER A 71 -16.89 -9.47 13.13
C SER A 71 -16.24 -9.68 11.77
N GLU A 72 -16.85 -10.48 10.91
CA GLU A 72 -16.39 -10.71 9.55
C GLU A 72 -16.38 -9.44 8.68
N LYS A 73 -17.16 -8.43 9.08
CA LYS A 73 -17.21 -7.13 8.40
C LYS A 73 -16.02 -6.22 8.75
N GLN A 74 -15.28 -6.54 9.83
CA GLN A 74 -14.11 -5.76 10.23
C GLN A 74 -12.90 -6.12 9.37
N LYS A 75 -12.13 -5.10 9.01
CA LYS A 75 -10.89 -5.23 8.27
C LYS A 75 -9.76 -4.45 8.95
N PRO A 76 -8.50 -4.87 8.82
CA PRO A 76 -7.36 -4.13 9.33
C PRO A 76 -7.30 -2.71 8.79
N LYS A 77 -6.92 -1.78 9.65
CA LYS A 77 -6.76 -0.37 9.32
C LYS A 77 -5.29 0.03 9.45
N LYS A 78 -4.83 0.95 8.61
CA LYS A 78 -3.45 1.46 8.67
C LYS A 78 -3.12 2.06 10.05
N SER A 79 -4.08 2.70 10.71
CA SER A 79 -3.94 3.27 12.06
C SER A 79 -3.62 2.22 13.14
N TRP A 80 -3.93 0.95 12.92
CA TRP A 80 -3.60 -0.13 13.84
C TRP A 80 -2.09 -0.33 14.01
N LEU A 81 -1.30 0.00 12.99
CA LEU A 81 0.16 -0.04 13.04
C LEU A 81 0.75 0.91 14.08
N ASN A 82 0.01 1.95 14.48
CA ASN A 82 0.51 2.95 15.42
C ASN A 82 0.60 2.43 16.87
N PHE A 83 -0.13 1.39 17.21
CA PHE A 83 -0.18 0.89 18.59
C PHE A 83 0.16 -0.60 18.76
N VAL A 84 0.18 -1.40 17.71
CA VAL A 84 0.64 -2.79 17.81
C VAL A 84 2.16 -2.86 17.97
N VAL A 85 2.63 -3.79 18.78
CA VAL A 85 4.07 -3.94 19.08
C VAL A 85 4.67 -5.25 18.58
N THR A 86 3.84 -6.30 18.38
CA THR A 86 4.34 -7.60 17.91
C THR A 86 4.63 -7.59 16.41
N ALA A 87 5.71 -8.26 16.00
CA ALA A 87 6.01 -8.45 14.58
C ALA A 87 4.91 -9.21 13.85
N LYS A 88 4.29 -10.19 14.50
CA LYS A 88 3.18 -10.96 13.94
C LYS A 88 1.99 -10.06 13.57
N ALA A 89 1.55 -9.19 14.49
CA ALA A 89 0.46 -8.25 14.23
C ALA A 89 0.83 -7.27 13.12
N LYS A 90 2.01 -6.64 13.19
CA LYS A 90 2.49 -5.68 12.18
C LYS A 90 2.52 -6.30 10.78
N ASN A 91 3.09 -7.49 10.64
CA ASN A 91 3.23 -8.17 9.36
C ASN A 91 1.87 -8.57 8.78
N LYS A 92 0.96 -9.08 9.61
CA LYS A 92 -0.38 -9.46 9.18
C LYS A 92 -1.23 -8.27 8.78
N ILE A 93 -1.17 -7.17 9.51
CA ILE A 93 -1.85 -5.92 9.14
C ILE A 93 -1.31 -5.39 7.81
N LYS A 94 0.02 -5.28 7.65
CA LYS A 94 0.64 -4.81 6.40
C LYS A 94 0.28 -5.69 5.20
N SER A 95 0.30 -7.01 5.37
CA SER A 95 -0.08 -7.97 4.32
C SER A 95 -1.54 -7.79 3.91
N SER A 96 -2.45 -7.68 4.88
CA SER A 96 -3.87 -7.47 4.63
C SER A 96 -4.15 -6.15 3.89
N LEU A 97 -3.51 -5.06 4.28
CA LEU A 97 -3.62 -3.77 3.60
C LEU A 97 -3.09 -3.82 2.16
N LYS A 98 -2.00 -4.55 1.94
CA LYS A 98 -1.42 -4.76 0.60
C LYS A 98 -2.37 -5.56 -0.30
N ASP A 99 -2.97 -6.61 0.23
CA ASP A 99 -3.92 -7.45 -0.52
C ASP A 99 -5.19 -6.68 -0.87
N GLU A 100 -5.70 -5.85 0.06
CA GLU A 100 -6.83 -4.96 -0.21
C GLU A 100 -6.51 -3.95 -1.31
N LYS A 101 -5.33 -3.31 -1.25
CA LYS A 101 -4.88 -2.40 -2.31
C LYS A 101 -4.82 -3.08 -3.67
N LYS A 102 -4.29 -4.30 -3.75
CA LYS A 102 -4.24 -5.08 -4.99
C LYS A 102 -5.65 -5.39 -5.53
N MET A 103 -6.59 -5.73 -4.66
CA MET A 103 -7.97 -6.03 -5.05
C MET A 103 -8.65 -4.79 -5.62
N ILE A 104 -8.52 -3.64 -4.96
CA ILE A 104 -9.03 -2.36 -5.44
C ILE A 104 -8.38 -1.98 -6.78
N ALA A 105 -7.05 -2.15 -6.90
CA ALA A 105 -6.32 -1.89 -8.13
C ALA A 105 -6.77 -2.78 -9.29
N ASN A 106 -7.06 -4.07 -9.06
CA ASN A 106 -7.60 -4.95 -10.08
C ASN A 106 -8.97 -4.46 -10.58
N ASN A 107 -9.86 -4.08 -9.69
CA ASN A 107 -11.14 -3.48 -10.05
C ASN A 107 -10.95 -2.16 -10.83
N GLY A 108 -9.98 -1.35 -10.42
CA GLY A 108 -9.59 -0.12 -11.10
C GLY A 108 -9.05 -0.38 -12.51
N ARG A 109 -8.24 -1.42 -12.68
CA ARG A 109 -7.73 -1.84 -13.99
C ARG A 109 -8.88 -2.21 -14.95
N GLU A 110 -9.83 -3.02 -14.52
CA GLU A 110 -11.00 -3.39 -15.32
C GLU A 110 -11.85 -2.16 -15.67
N THR A 111 -12.04 -1.26 -14.71
CA THR A 111 -12.76 -0.01 -14.91
C THR A 111 -12.06 0.87 -15.94
N LEU A 112 -10.74 1.03 -15.83
CA LEU A 112 -9.93 1.79 -16.79
C LEU A 112 -10.01 1.18 -18.19
N GLN A 113 -9.92 -0.14 -18.32
CA GLN A 113 -10.03 -0.84 -19.59
C GLN A 113 -11.36 -0.53 -20.29
N ARG A 114 -12.48 -0.57 -19.57
CA ARG A 114 -13.81 -0.20 -20.10
C ARG A 114 -13.86 1.27 -20.54
N LYS A 115 -13.32 2.18 -19.71
CA LYS A 115 -13.29 3.62 -19.99
C LYS A 115 -12.48 3.93 -21.26
N LEU A 116 -11.29 3.35 -21.40
CA LEU A 116 -10.46 3.52 -22.58
C LEU A 116 -11.14 2.96 -23.84
N LYS A 117 -11.82 1.82 -23.75
CA LYS A 117 -12.62 1.26 -24.86
C LYS A 117 -13.69 2.23 -25.35
N HIS A 118 -14.41 2.89 -24.42
CA HIS A 118 -15.40 3.93 -24.79
C HIS A 118 -14.76 5.14 -25.48
N LEU A 119 -13.51 5.44 -25.16
CA LEU A 119 -12.74 6.52 -25.80
C LEU A 119 -12.02 6.07 -27.07
N LYS A 120 -12.27 4.84 -27.55
CA LYS A 120 -11.63 4.23 -28.72
C LYS A 120 -10.10 4.12 -28.59
N LEU A 121 -9.63 3.93 -27.36
CA LEU A 121 -8.23 3.72 -27.03
C LEU A 121 -8.00 2.25 -26.64
N SER A 122 -6.94 1.65 -27.17
CA SER A 122 -6.55 0.28 -26.84
C SER A 122 -5.90 0.23 -25.45
N PHE A 123 -6.32 -0.74 -24.63
CA PHE A 123 -5.69 -1.01 -23.34
C PHE A 123 -4.42 -1.84 -23.58
N ASN A 124 -3.26 -1.21 -23.56
CA ASN A 124 -1.95 -1.83 -23.75
C ASN A 124 -0.88 -1.14 -22.88
N GLU A 125 0.32 -1.68 -22.87
CA GLU A 125 1.43 -1.15 -22.07
C GLU A 125 1.78 0.30 -22.45
N GLN A 126 1.67 0.65 -23.72
CA GLN A 126 1.97 2.00 -24.20
C GLN A 126 1.03 3.02 -23.56
N ILE A 127 -0.28 2.78 -23.62
CA ILE A 127 -1.28 3.71 -23.04
C ILE A 127 -1.15 3.79 -21.53
N ILE A 128 -0.83 2.68 -20.86
CA ILE A 128 -0.60 2.65 -19.41
C ILE A 128 0.62 3.48 -19.05
N THR A 129 1.72 3.36 -19.79
CA THR A 129 2.93 4.17 -19.61
C THR A 129 2.65 5.66 -19.83
N GLU A 130 1.88 6.00 -20.87
CA GLU A 130 1.46 7.38 -21.14
C GLU A 130 0.62 7.95 -19.98
N LEU A 131 -0.33 7.17 -19.43
CA LEU A 131 -1.15 7.56 -18.29
C LEU A 131 -0.32 7.76 -17.01
N ILE A 132 0.61 6.84 -16.73
CA ILE A 132 1.54 6.92 -15.59
C ILE A 132 2.33 8.24 -15.68
N ASN A 133 2.89 8.54 -16.84
CA ASN A 133 3.69 9.74 -17.04
C ASN A 133 2.86 11.03 -17.01
N TYR A 134 1.67 11.00 -17.61
CA TYR A 134 0.78 12.17 -17.65
C TYR A 134 0.28 12.56 -16.27
N PHE A 135 -0.18 11.59 -15.49
CA PHE A 135 -0.68 11.80 -14.12
C PHE A 135 0.41 11.69 -13.04
N LYS A 136 1.67 11.45 -13.42
CA LYS A 136 2.83 11.39 -12.53
C LYS A 136 2.75 10.31 -11.46
N TYR A 137 2.20 9.15 -11.81
CA TYR A 137 2.24 7.98 -10.94
C TYR A 137 3.64 7.35 -10.95
N LYS A 138 3.97 6.61 -9.89
CA LYS A 138 5.22 5.84 -9.80
C LYS A 138 5.07 4.45 -10.42
N THR A 139 3.90 3.84 -10.26
CA THR A 139 3.62 2.47 -10.70
C THR A 139 2.24 2.36 -11.34
N SER A 140 2.04 1.31 -12.14
CA SER A 140 0.71 0.97 -12.68
C SER A 140 -0.29 0.59 -11.58
N LEU A 141 0.20 -0.02 -10.49
CA LEU A 141 -0.62 -0.37 -9.34
C LEU A 141 -1.26 0.89 -8.70
N ASP A 142 -0.47 1.95 -8.53
CA ASP A 142 -0.96 3.22 -7.97
C ASP A 142 -1.99 3.87 -8.90
N LEU A 143 -1.73 3.86 -10.22
CA LEU A 143 -2.68 4.32 -11.23
C LEU A 143 -4.01 3.57 -11.13
N PHE A 144 -3.98 2.24 -11.12
CA PHE A 144 -5.19 1.41 -11.06
C PHE A 144 -5.92 1.57 -9.72
N TYR A 145 -5.18 1.68 -8.63
CA TYR A 145 -5.76 1.93 -7.32
C TYR A 145 -6.55 3.24 -7.30
N ASP A 146 -5.99 4.33 -7.81
CA ASP A 146 -6.65 5.64 -7.85
C ASP A 146 -7.87 5.65 -8.79
N VAL A 147 -7.86 4.86 -9.86
CA VAL A 147 -9.06 4.60 -10.66
C VAL A 147 -10.09 3.84 -9.82
N GLY A 148 -9.67 2.83 -9.08
CA GLY A 148 -10.56 1.99 -8.26
C GLY A 148 -11.27 2.74 -7.15
N ILE A 149 -10.59 3.69 -6.51
CA ILE A 149 -11.18 4.55 -5.46
C ILE A 149 -11.83 5.83 -6.00
N GLY A 150 -11.80 6.07 -7.32
CA GLY A 150 -12.44 7.21 -7.97
C GLY A 150 -11.65 8.53 -7.91
N VAL A 151 -10.43 8.53 -7.40
CA VAL A 151 -9.53 9.71 -7.42
C VAL A 151 -9.19 10.09 -8.85
N LEU A 152 -8.80 9.12 -9.67
CA LEU A 152 -8.67 9.30 -11.10
C LEU A 152 -10.01 9.00 -11.78
N ASN A 153 -10.78 10.05 -12.03
CA ASN A 153 -12.15 9.97 -12.51
C ASN A 153 -12.29 10.01 -14.04
N ASN A 154 -13.53 9.86 -14.52
CA ASN A 154 -13.83 9.87 -15.96
C ASN A 154 -13.44 11.16 -16.66
N THR A 155 -13.64 12.32 -16.04
CA THR A 155 -13.32 13.61 -16.63
C THR A 155 -11.84 13.74 -16.90
N MET A 156 -11.00 13.33 -15.92
CA MET A 156 -9.54 13.35 -16.04
C MET A 156 -9.04 12.44 -17.16
N ILE A 157 -9.62 11.24 -17.28
CA ILE A 157 -9.27 10.27 -18.34
C ILE A 157 -9.70 10.79 -19.73
N LYS A 158 -10.87 11.44 -19.83
CA LYS A 158 -11.33 12.09 -21.07
C LYS A 158 -10.39 13.23 -21.48
N ASP A 159 -9.97 14.05 -20.53
CA ASP A 159 -9.04 15.16 -20.78
C ASP A 159 -7.68 14.65 -21.24
N PHE A 160 -7.18 13.56 -20.62
CA PHE A 160 -5.99 12.87 -21.12
C PHE A 160 -6.17 12.44 -22.58
N ALA A 161 -7.28 11.79 -22.93
CA ALA A 161 -7.54 11.31 -24.29
C ALA A 161 -7.57 12.47 -25.30
N LYS A 162 -8.13 13.62 -24.94
CA LYS A 162 -8.14 14.83 -25.79
C LYS A 162 -6.74 15.41 -25.99
N ASN A 163 -5.94 15.43 -24.94
CA ASN A 163 -4.62 16.07 -24.94
C ASN A 163 -3.49 15.12 -25.38
N ARG A 164 -3.80 13.83 -25.55
CA ARG A 164 -2.82 12.77 -25.82
C ARG A 164 -1.91 13.08 -27.01
N ASN A 165 -2.45 13.54 -28.12
CA ASN A 165 -1.67 13.80 -29.33
C ASN A 165 -0.68 14.96 -29.13
N SER A 166 -1.09 16.02 -28.44
CA SER A 166 -0.25 17.17 -28.13
C SER A 166 0.89 16.78 -27.16
N TRP A 167 0.57 15.99 -26.15
CA TRP A 167 1.53 15.56 -25.14
C TRP A 167 2.53 14.53 -25.69
N TYR A 168 2.08 13.62 -26.53
CA TYR A 168 2.94 12.67 -27.24
C TYR A 168 3.95 13.36 -28.14
N LEU A 169 3.54 14.38 -28.89
CA LEU A 169 4.42 15.21 -29.70
C LEU A 169 5.45 15.96 -28.85
N PHE A 170 5.03 16.48 -27.70
CA PHE A 170 5.94 17.13 -26.76
C PHE A 170 7.02 16.18 -26.23
N LEU A 171 6.65 14.97 -25.80
CA LEU A 171 7.60 13.95 -25.34
C LEU A 171 8.54 13.52 -26.47
N LYS A 172 8.00 13.25 -27.66
CA LYS A 172 8.79 12.87 -28.82
C LYS A 172 9.85 13.93 -29.12
N ASN A 173 9.49 15.19 -29.10
CA ASN A 173 10.41 16.31 -29.34
C ASN A 173 11.46 16.46 -28.22
N LYS A 174 11.12 16.11 -26.98
CA LYS A 174 12.07 16.17 -25.85
C LYS A 174 13.08 15.02 -25.87
N ILE A 175 12.67 13.85 -26.33
CA ILE A 175 13.52 12.65 -26.41
C ILE A 175 14.43 12.71 -27.65
N TYR A 176 13.98 13.32 -28.77
CA TYR A 176 14.73 13.39 -30.02
C TYR A 176 15.61 14.62 -30.19
N LYS A 177 15.69 15.54 -29.21
CA LYS A 177 16.78 16.51 -29.21
C LYS A 177 18.09 15.87 -28.71
N ARG A 178 18.65 14.94 -29.49
CA ARG A 178 20.06 14.63 -29.39
C ARG A 178 20.82 15.87 -29.97
N PRO A 179 21.84 16.40 -29.27
CA PRO A 179 22.70 17.38 -29.86
C PRO A 179 23.38 16.76 -31.09
N SER A 180 23.22 17.37 -32.24
CA SER A 180 24.00 17.04 -33.43
C SER A 180 25.46 17.21 -33.06
N VAL A 181 26.21 16.11 -32.99
CA VAL A 181 27.65 16.13 -32.95
C VAL A 181 28.09 16.72 -34.30
N LYS A 182 28.55 17.97 -34.30
CA LYS A 182 29.26 18.53 -35.42
C LYS A 182 30.58 17.77 -35.54
N THR A 183 30.65 16.87 -36.50
CA THR A 183 31.92 16.30 -36.95
C THR A 183 32.65 17.42 -37.68
N GLU A 184 33.60 18.08 -37.03
CA GLU A 184 34.59 18.87 -37.71
C GLU A 184 35.49 17.92 -38.49
N VAL A 185 35.29 17.89 -39.79
CA VAL A 185 36.23 17.29 -40.72
C VAL A 185 37.41 18.27 -40.78
N GLN A 186 38.51 17.94 -40.11
CA GLN A 186 39.80 18.62 -40.34
C GLN A 186 40.30 18.16 -41.67
N ASP A 187 40.39 19.10 -42.58
CA ASP A 187 40.98 19.02 -43.92
C ASP A 187 42.52 18.99 -43.77
N GLU A 188 43.09 17.78 -43.72
CA GLU A 188 44.54 17.62 -43.84
C GLU A 188 44.95 17.49 -45.30
N THR A 189 45.12 18.63 -45.96
CA THR A 189 45.85 18.70 -47.20
C THR A 189 46.66 20.00 -47.24
N LYS A 190 47.90 19.93 -46.76
CA LYS A 190 49.03 20.78 -47.26
C LYS A 190 50.33 20.41 -46.54
N TYR A 191 51.08 19.50 -47.12
CA TYR A 191 52.53 19.52 -47.12
C TYR A 191 53.00 18.53 -48.18
N ASN A 192 53.23 19.08 -49.39
CA ASN A 192 54.19 18.58 -50.33
C ASN A 192 54.81 19.78 -51.08
N THR A 193 55.99 20.15 -50.66
CA THR A 193 57.11 20.57 -51.46
C THR A 193 58.31 20.57 -50.59
#